data_f5a9d428d32641347189732e86902186
#
_entry.id   f5a9d428d32641347189732e86902186
#
_cell.length_a   1.000
_cell.length_b   1.000
_cell.length_c   1.000
_cell.angle_alpha   90.00
_cell.angle_beta   90.00
_cell.angle_gamma   90.00
#
_symmetry.space_group_name_H-M   'P 1'
#
loop_
_entity.id
_entity.type
_entity.pdbx_description
1 polymer ?
#
loop_
_entity_poly.entity_id
_entity_poly.type
_entity_poly.pdbx_seq_one_letter_code
_entity_poly.pdbx_strand_id
1 'polypeptide(L)'
;ASLYGYGDAYGSADVTITAKEVSITAADAGKVYGEADPSFADAVISEYVGSELSGIDLSVSRSDAGDDGLGTHEGVLNIGKTAAELDAEYTNYRFTVVAADFTITQNESGLSVDAADVIKTYDGNSYGVEPLSVPSGATITYKDAEGNYTLTESPVRRDVGTTKVEFKASLYGYGDAYGSADVTITAKEVSIT
;
A
#
# COMPACT_ATOMS: atom_id res chain seq x y z
N ALA A 1 -55.53 44.24 -4.93
CA ALA A 1 -56.12 44.91 -6.12
C ALA A 1 -57.34 45.69 -5.73
N SER A 2 -57.49 46.90 -6.22
CA SER A 2 -58.67 47.74 -6.00
C SER A 2 -59.31 48.07 -7.36
N LEU A 3 -60.61 47.97 -7.40
CA LEU A 3 -61.39 48.35 -8.55
C LEU A 3 -62.55 49.27 -8.11
N TYR A 4 -62.81 50.39 -8.84
CA TYR A 4 -63.88 51.35 -8.48
C TYR A 4 -65.20 50.64 -8.33
N GLY A 5 -65.91 50.84 -7.18
CA GLY A 5 -67.18 50.20 -6.87
C GLY A 5 -67.08 48.79 -6.27
N TYR A 6 -65.89 48.29 -6.03
CA TYR A 6 -65.65 47.00 -5.38
C TYR A 6 -64.75 47.17 -4.13
N GLY A 7 -64.88 46.25 -3.20
CA GLY A 7 -63.97 46.19 -2.03
C GLY A 7 -62.59 45.70 -2.47
N ASP A 8 -61.54 46.09 -1.73
CA ASP A 8 -60.20 45.66 -2.01
C ASP A 8 -60.05 44.13 -1.80
N ALA A 9 -59.37 43.46 -2.74
CA ALA A 9 -58.99 42.07 -2.64
C ALA A 9 -57.52 41.95 -2.29
N TYR A 10 -57.25 41.19 -1.26
CA TYR A 10 -55.90 40.88 -0.78
C TYR A 10 -55.58 39.41 -1.03
N GLY A 11 -54.35 39.12 -1.33
CA GLY A 11 -53.82 37.76 -1.47
C GLY A 11 -52.44 37.66 -0.85
N SER A 12 -52.08 36.49 -0.41
CA SER A 12 -50.74 36.14 0.07
C SER A 12 -50.23 34.90 -0.66
N ALA A 13 -48.94 34.80 -0.82
CA ALA A 13 -48.27 33.61 -1.31
C ALA A 13 -47.02 33.37 -0.46
N ASP A 14 -46.74 32.11 -0.22
CA ASP A 14 -45.52 31.70 0.48
C ASP A 14 -44.39 31.52 -0.52
N VAL A 15 -43.19 31.94 -0.11
CA VAL A 15 -41.93 31.67 -0.83
C VAL A 15 -41.07 30.82 0.03
N THR A 16 -40.75 29.63 -0.43
CA THR A 16 -39.86 28.70 0.28
C THR A 16 -38.53 28.63 -0.46
N ILE A 17 -37.43 28.85 0.27
CA ILE A 17 -36.07 28.67 -0.21
C ILE A 17 -35.51 27.45 0.51
N THR A 18 -35.03 26.44 -0.25
CA THR A 18 -34.40 25.24 0.28
C THR A 18 -32.89 25.34 0.13
N ALA A 19 -32.16 24.66 1.01
CA ALA A 19 -30.71 24.56 0.93
C ALA A 19 -30.28 23.89 -0.39
N LYS A 20 -29.19 24.38 -0.98
CA LYS A 20 -28.61 23.81 -2.21
C LYS A 20 -27.79 22.59 -1.84
N GLU A 21 -28.03 21.47 -2.51
CA GLU A 21 -27.20 20.26 -2.35
C GLU A 21 -25.81 20.47 -2.97
N VAL A 22 -24.75 20.07 -2.23
CA VAL A 22 -23.34 20.15 -2.63
C VAL A 22 -22.64 18.87 -2.21
N SER A 23 -21.86 18.27 -3.11
CA SER A 23 -20.99 17.14 -2.81
C SER A 23 -19.52 17.55 -2.78
N ILE A 24 -18.78 16.99 -1.84
CA ILE A 24 -17.32 17.06 -1.76
C ILE A 24 -16.82 15.63 -1.85
N THR A 25 -16.02 15.33 -2.87
CA THR A 25 -15.59 13.97 -3.20
C THR A 25 -14.06 13.90 -3.23
N ALA A 26 -13.49 13.05 -2.38
CA ALA A 26 -12.07 12.70 -2.44
C ALA A 26 -11.81 11.73 -3.62
N ALA A 27 -10.56 11.64 -4.04
CA ALA A 27 -10.11 10.68 -5.06
C ALA A 27 -9.36 9.53 -4.41
N ASP A 28 -9.51 8.32 -4.98
CA ASP A 28 -8.74 7.16 -4.57
C ASP A 28 -7.24 7.39 -4.78
N ALA A 29 -6.43 6.79 -3.91
CA ALA A 29 -4.98 6.84 -4.00
C ALA A 29 -4.38 5.50 -3.54
N GLY A 30 -3.06 5.37 -3.64
CA GLY A 30 -2.39 4.17 -3.18
C GLY A 30 -0.88 4.32 -3.18
N LYS A 31 -0.23 3.30 -2.65
CA LYS A 31 1.23 3.17 -2.62
C LYS A 31 1.66 1.72 -2.80
N VAL A 32 2.94 1.54 -3.06
CA VAL A 32 3.61 0.25 -2.96
C VAL A 32 4.06 0.05 -1.50
N TYR A 33 3.98 -1.17 -1.00
CA TYR A 33 4.40 -1.51 0.35
C TYR A 33 5.86 -1.07 0.62
N GLY A 34 6.06 -0.47 1.79
CA GLY A 34 7.38 0.07 2.20
C GLY A 34 7.68 1.49 1.72
N GLU A 35 6.86 2.07 0.85
CA GLU A 35 6.99 3.48 0.46
C GLU A 35 6.22 4.41 1.41
N ALA A 36 6.58 5.68 1.40
CA ALA A 36 5.83 6.71 2.10
C ALA A 36 4.47 6.98 1.42
N ASP A 37 3.50 7.46 2.18
CA ASP A 37 2.23 7.90 1.59
C ASP A 37 2.50 9.04 0.59
N PRO A 38 1.82 9.02 -0.58
CA PRO A 38 1.94 10.10 -1.56
C PRO A 38 1.25 11.37 -1.06
N SER A 39 1.51 12.48 -1.74
CA SER A 39 0.67 13.67 -1.60
C SER A 39 -0.71 13.38 -2.18
N PHE A 40 -1.77 13.58 -1.40
CA PHE A 40 -3.14 13.43 -1.88
C PHE A 40 -3.56 14.66 -2.67
N ALA A 41 -4.38 14.45 -3.71
CA ALA A 41 -5.05 15.53 -4.41
C ALA A 41 -6.16 16.10 -3.51
N ASP A 42 -6.40 17.41 -3.62
CA ASP A 42 -7.54 18.03 -2.95
C ASP A 42 -8.86 17.41 -3.42
N ALA A 43 -9.84 17.32 -2.53
CA ALA A 43 -11.17 16.87 -2.88
C ALA A 43 -11.86 17.82 -3.85
N VAL A 44 -12.76 17.28 -4.67
CA VAL A 44 -13.51 18.05 -5.65
C VAL A 44 -14.87 18.44 -5.06
N ILE A 45 -15.17 19.74 -5.06
CA ILE A 45 -16.48 20.26 -4.68
C ILE A 45 -17.36 20.47 -5.92
N SER A 46 -18.65 20.11 -5.83
CA SER A 46 -19.61 20.34 -6.89
C SER A 46 -19.99 21.84 -7.03
N GLU A 47 -20.84 22.18 -7.99
CA GLU A 47 -21.24 23.56 -8.21
C GLU A 47 -21.95 24.22 -7.01
N TYR A 48 -21.53 25.42 -6.68
CA TYR A 48 -22.13 26.28 -5.65
C TYR A 48 -22.26 27.75 -6.12
N VAL A 49 -22.86 28.63 -5.31
CA VAL A 49 -23.15 29.99 -5.71
C VAL A 49 -21.91 30.89 -5.52
N GLY A 50 -21.49 31.55 -6.58
CA GLY A 50 -20.40 32.52 -6.55
C GLY A 50 -19.12 31.98 -5.91
N SER A 51 -18.68 32.64 -4.85
CA SER A 51 -17.49 32.24 -4.08
C SER A 51 -17.79 31.89 -2.62
N GLU A 52 -19.05 31.57 -2.29
CA GLU A 52 -19.50 31.37 -0.89
C GLU A 52 -18.79 30.24 -0.19
N LEU A 53 -18.39 29.18 -0.91
CA LEU A 53 -17.71 28.01 -0.35
C LEU A 53 -16.20 27.98 -0.65
N SER A 54 -15.62 29.05 -1.19
CA SER A 54 -14.20 29.12 -1.56
C SER A 54 -13.24 29.03 -0.34
N GLY A 55 -13.75 29.18 0.86
CA GLY A 55 -12.99 29.08 2.11
C GLY A 55 -12.95 27.69 2.71
N ILE A 56 -13.61 26.69 2.12
CA ILE A 56 -13.57 25.31 2.61
C ILE A 56 -12.20 24.72 2.31
N ASP A 57 -11.56 24.15 3.34
CA ASP A 57 -10.34 23.36 3.17
C ASP A 57 -10.70 22.00 2.55
N LEU A 58 -10.23 21.78 1.34
CA LEU A 58 -10.46 20.56 0.56
C LEU A 58 -9.27 19.58 0.64
N SER A 59 -8.25 19.89 1.45
CA SER A 59 -7.09 19.01 1.63
C SER A 59 -7.52 17.65 2.15
N VAL A 60 -7.06 16.59 1.48
CA VAL A 60 -7.34 15.21 1.85
C VAL A 60 -6.25 14.66 2.73
N SER A 61 -6.62 13.92 3.76
CA SER A 61 -5.71 13.18 4.64
C SER A 61 -6.19 11.75 4.82
N ARG A 62 -5.25 10.85 5.16
CA ARG A 62 -5.52 9.46 5.44
C ARG A 62 -5.80 9.26 6.94
N SER A 63 -6.98 8.74 7.29
CA SER A 63 -7.43 8.60 8.68
C SER A 63 -6.80 7.40 9.41
N ASP A 64 -6.35 6.37 8.68
CA ASP A 64 -5.65 5.19 9.20
C ASP A 64 -4.13 5.26 8.96
N ALA A 65 -3.55 6.45 8.88
CA ALA A 65 -2.12 6.65 8.66
C ALA A 65 -1.28 5.83 9.67
N GLY A 66 -0.39 4.97 9.13
CA GLY A 66 0.40 4.02 9.93
C GLY A 66 -0.10 2.58 9.89
N ASP A 67 -1.30 2.30 9.36
CA ASP A 67 -1.69 0.94 8.96
C ASP A 67 -1.19 0.69 7.53
N ASP A 68 -0.13 -0.11 7.41
CA ASP A 68 0.49 -0.49 6.14
C ASP A 68 0.12 -1.92 5.71
N GLY A 69 -1.05 -2.42 6.11
CA GLY A 69 -1.59 -3.69 5.63
C GLY A 69 -1.78 -3.70 4.11
N LEU A 70 -1.44 -4.82 3.44
CA LEU A 70 -1.72 -4.96 2.01
C LEU A 70 -3.23 -5.00 1.74
N GLY A 71 -3.66 -4.35 0.67
CA GLY A 71 -5.05 -4.34 0.22
C GLY A 71 -5.66 -2.94 0.17
N THR A 72 -6.97 -2.89 0.03
CA THR A 72 -7.74 -1.65 -0.01
C THR A 72 -8.26 -1.30 1.38
N HIS A 73 -7.94 -0.12 1.84
CA HIS A 73 -8.44 0.52 3.05
C HIS A 73 -9.60 1.43 2.65
N GLU A 74 -10.82 0.97 2.90
CA GLU A 74 -12.04 1.61 2.42
C GLU A 74 -12.35 2.90 3.20
N GLY A 75 -12.68 3.99 2.48
CA GLY A 75 -13.17 5.24 3.03
C GLY A 75 -12.21 5.98 3.97
N VAL A 76 -10.91 5.75 3.85
CA VAL A 76 -9.89 6.33 4.74
C VAL A 76 -9.36 7.69 4.28
N LEU A 77 -9.61 8.07 3.03
CA LEU A 77 -9.20 9.38 2.48
C LEU A 77 -10.33 10.38 2.63
N ASN A 78 -10.13 11.37 3.51
CA ASN A 78 -11.16 12.33 3.90
C ASN A 78 -10.63 13.75 3.94
N ILE A 79 -11.53 14.74 3.80
CA ILE A 79 -11.28 16.11 4.24
C ILE A 79 -11.41 16.21 5.78
N GLY A 80 -10.85 17.25 6.37
CA GLY A 80 -10.84 17.44 7.83
C GLY A 80 -12.20 17.78 8.46
N LYS A 81 -13.30 17.89 7.67
CA LYS A 81 -14.65 18.23 8.14
C LYS A 81 -15.68 17.22 7.70
N THR A 82 -16.65 16.96 8.57
CA THR A 82 -17.83 16.14 8.27
C THR A 82 -18.92 16.95 7.55
N ALA A 83 -19.85 16.28 6.89
CA ALA A 83 -21.03 16.92 6.28
C ALA A 83 -21.85 17.73 7.31
N ALA A 84 -22.02 17.19 8.52
CA ALA A 84 -22.79 17.87 9.57
C ALA A 84 -22.12 19.17 10.08
N GLU A 85 -20.80 19.22 10.15
CA GLU A 85 -20.05 20.44 10.49
C GLU A 85 -20.19 21.50 9.41
N LEU A 86 -20.11 21.08 8.13
CA LEU A 86 -20.30 21.97 6.99
C LEU A 86 -21.74 22.49 6.90
N ASP A 87 -22.77 21.65 7.13
CA ASP A 87 -24.17 22.03 7.17
C ASP A 87 -24.45 23.09 8.25
N ALA A 88 -23.77 22.97 9.40
CA ALA A 88 -23.91 23.94 10.50
C ALA A 88 -23.22 25.28 10.20
N GLU A 89 -22.12 25.26 9.46
CA GLU A 89 -21.35 26.46 9.09
C GLU A 89 -21.98 27.20 7.91
N TYR A 90 -22.51 26.47 6.92
CA TYR A 90 -23.04 27.01 5.66
C TYR A 90 -24.54 26.66 5.49
N THR A 91 -25.40 27.31 6.24
CA THR A 91 -26.85 26.96 6.39
C THR A 91 -27.65 27.03 5.10
N ASN A 92 -27.16 27.73 4.05
CA ASN A 92 -27.77 27.77 2.71
C ASN A 92 -27.48 26.50 1.88
N TYR A 93 -26.64 25.58 2.40
CA TYR A 93 -26.22 24.39 1.70
C TYR A 93 -26.50 23.14 2.53
N ARG A 94 -26.59 22.01 1.82
CA ARG A 94 -26.64 20.66 2.38
C ARG A 94 -25.51 19.87 1.77
N PHE A 95 -24.56 19.38 2.60
CA PHE A 95 -23.38 18.72 2.13
C PHE A 95 -23.49 17.19 2.15
N THR A 96 -22.85 16.59 1.15
CA THR A 96 -22.49 15.16 1.15
C THR A 96 -20.96 15.08 1.00
N VAL A 97 -20.29 14.54 1.98
CA VAL A 97 -18.83 14.29 1.93
C VAL A 97 -18.63 12.82 1.59
N VAL A 98 -17.96 12.56 0.47
CA VAL A 98 -17.66 11.22 -0.04
C VAL A 98 -16.17 10.96 0.16
N ALA A 99 -15.87 10.05 1.09
CA ALA A 99 -14.53 9.56 1.32
C ALA A 99 -14.07 8.66 0.17
N ALA A 100 -12.76 8.49 0.02
CA ALA A 100 -12.16 7.63 -1.00
C ALA A 100 -11.28 6.55 -0.37
N ASP A 101 -10.89 5.57 -1.16
CA ASP A 101 -10.14 4.40 -0.73
C ASP A 101 -8.63 4.62 -0.92
N PHE A 102 -7.85 3.95 -0.06
CA PHE A 102 -6.40 3.91 -0.19
C PHE A 102 -5.93 2.46 -0.37
N THR A 103 -5.20 2.17 -1.45
CA THR A 103 -4.76 0.82 -1.76
C THR A 103 -3.24 0.67 -1.59
N ILE A 104 -2.83 -0.33 -0.80
CA ILE A 104 -1.42 -0.71 -0.65
C ILE A 104 -1.18 -2.00 -1.42
N THR A 105 -0.32 -1.91 -2.43
CA THR A 105 0.05 -3.04 -3.28
C THR A 105 1.37 -3.66 -2.85
N GLN A 106 1.57 -4.93 -3.16
CA GLN A 106 2.81 -5.66 -2.92
C GLN A 106 3.98 -5.00 -3.67
N ASN A 107 5.15 -4.96 -3.03
CA ASN A 107 6.39 -4.48 -3.64
C ASN A 107 7.10 -5.65 -4.35
N GLU A 108 6.85 -5.82 -5.64
CA GLU A 108 7.33 -6.96 -6.43
C GLU A 108 8.85 -6.99 -6.64
N SER A 109 9.54 -5.88 -6.46
CA SER A 109 10.98 -5.75 -6.73
C SER A 109 11.80 -5.25 -5.54
N GLY A 110 11.16 -5.05 -4.40
CA GLY A 110 11.83 -4.49 -3.21
C GLY A 110 12.59 -5.51 -2.36
N LEU A 111 12.43 -6.81 -2.61
CA LEU A 111 13.16 -7.89 -1.92
C LEU A 111 14.23 -8.45 -2.85
N SER A 112 15.44 -8.61 -2.34
CA SER A 112 16.53 -9.33 -2.98
C SER A 112 17.13 -10.36 -2.03
N VAL A 113 17.74 -11.42 -2.58
CA VAL A 113 18.44 -12.44 -1.82
C VAL A 113 19.70 -12.87 -2.57
N ASP A 114 20.82 -13.00 -1.85
CA ASP A 114 22.08 -13.43 -2.42
C ASP A 114 22.89 -14.26 -1.41
N ALA A 115 23.81 -15.09 -1.90
CA ALA A 115 24.75 -15.84 -1.09
C ALA A 115 26.09 -15.96 -1.84
N ALA A 116 27.19 -15.91 -1.10
CA ALA A 116 28.50 -16.17 -1.67
C ALA A 116 28.69 -17.67 -1.94
N ASP A 117 29.44 -18.01 -3.00
CA ASP A 117 29.91 -19.36 -3.22
C ASP A 117 30.81 -19.84 -2.09
N VAL A 118 30.65 -21.10 -1.72
CA VAL A 118 31.46 -21.75 -0.70
C VAL A 118 32.48 -22.67 -1.36
N ILE A 119 33.77 -22.35 -1.21
CA ILE A 119 34.88 -23.18 -1.73
C ILE A 119 35.72 -23.65 -0.55
N LYS A 120 35.82 -24.98 -0.39
CA LYS A 120 36.59 -25.63 0.70
C LYS A 120 37.44 -26.75 0.18
N THR A 121 38.64 -26.97 0.78
CA THR A 121 39.43 -28.18 0.58
C THR A 121 38.86 -29.29 1.46
N TYR A 122 38.78 -30.50 0.93
CA TYR A 122 38.25 -31.66 1.67
C TYR A 122 38.91 -31.84 3.05
N ASP A 123 38.08 -31.77 4.08
CA ASP A 123 38.47 -31.95 5.49
C ASP A 123 37.54 -32.92 6.24
N GLY A 124 36.56 -33.53 5.53
CA GLY A 124 35.59 -34.46 6.08
C GLY A 124 34.33 -33.82 6.66
N ASN A 125 34.23 -32.47 6.64
CA ASN A 125 33.04 -31.73 7.08
C ASN A 125 32.07 -31.49 5.93
N SER A 126 30.82 -31.17 6.28
CA SER A 126 29.77 -30.76 5.35
C SER A 126 29.62 -29.26 5.35
N TYR A 127 29.40 -28.65 4.18
CA TYR A 127 29.26 -27.22 3.98
C TYR A 127 27.99 -26.92 3.16
N GLY A 128 27.28 -25.88 3.54
CA GLY A 128 26.13 -25.32 2.85
C GLY A 128 26.31 -23.83 2.59
N VAL A 129 25.29 -23.14 2.09
CA VAL A 129 25.27 -21.69 1.85
C VAL A 129 24.43 -20.96 2.89
N GLU A 130 24.76 -19.69 3.13
CA GLU A 130 24.03 -18.80 4.05
C GLU A 130 23.54 -17.56 3.28
N PRO A 131 22.33 -17.61 2.70
CA PRO A 131 21.77 -16.46 1.97
C PRO A 131 21.44 -15.31 2.90
N LEU A 132 21.59 -14.08 2.38
CA LEU A 132 21.19 -12.83 3.03
C LEU A 132 20.15 -12.11 2.17
N SER A 133 19.09 -11.63 2.79
CA SER A 133 18.05 -10.83 2.11
C SER A 133 18.20 -9.34 2.41
N VAL A 134 17.73 -8.51 1.46
CA VAL A 134 17.60 -7.08 1.63
C VAL A 134 16.19 -6.68 1.16
N PRO A 135 15.32 -6.16 2.05
CA PRO A 135 15.53 -5.98 3.49
C PRO A 135 15.72 -7.30 4.24
N SER A 136 16.37 -7.23 5.40
CA SER A 136 16.61 -8.39 6.27
C SER A 136 15.30 -8.91 6.90
N GLY A 137 15.33 -10.17 7.36
CA GLY A 137 14.18 -10.78 8.07
C GLY A 137 13.27 -11.62 7.17
N ALA A 138 13.63 -11.82 5.90
CA ALA A 138 12.92 -12.75 5.05
C ALA A 138 13.08 -14.20 5.54
N THR A 139 12.06 -15.00 5.35
CA THR A 139 12.13 -16.46 5.50
C THR A 139 12.85 -17.03 4.29
N ILE A 140 13.96 -17.73 4.54
CA ILE A 140 14.73 -18.42 3.49
C ILE A 140 14.30 -19.89 3.44
N THR A 141 14.01 -20.36 2.22
CA THR A 141 13.76 -21.77 1.93
C THR A 141 14.64 -22.22 0.78
N TYR A 142 15.04 -23.49 0.80
CA TYR A 142 15.90 -24.07 -0.22
C TYR A 142 15.13 -25.08 -1.06
N LYS A 143 15.58 -25.23 -2.29
CA LYS A 143 14.98 -26.12 -3.28
C LYS A 143 15.29 -27.57 -2.93
N ASP A 144 14.28 -28.41 -2.90
CA ASP A 144 14.39 -29.86 -2.72
C ASP A 144 14.69 -30.57 -4.06
N ALA A 145 14.80 -31.90 -4.00
CA ALA A 145 15.09 -32.75 -5.18
C ALA A 145 13.94 -32.76 -6.20
N GLU A 146 12.72 -32.50 -5.78
CA GLU A 146 11.50 -32.41 -6.60
C GLU A 146 11.34 -31.03 -7.27
N GLY A 147 12.18 -30.05 -6.89
CA GLY A 147 12.19 -28.71 -7.45
C GLY A 147 11.34 -27.68 -6.67
N ASN A 148 10.86 -28.04 -5.47
CA ASN A 148 10.08 -27.16 -4.63
C ASN A 148 10.96 -26.47 -3.55
N TYR A 149 10.58 -25.25 -3.14
CA TYR A 149 11.29 -24.51 -2.09
C TYR A 149 10.68 -24.84 -0.72
N THR A 150 11.01 -26.02 -0.18
CA THR A 150 10.42 -26.57 1.05
C THR A 150 11.42 -26.80 2.18
N LEU A 151 12.73 -26.89 1.87
CA LEU A 151 13.74 -27.12 2.87
C LEU A 151 14.02 -25.85 3.68
N THR A 152 14.12 -25.98 4.99
CA THR A 152 14.45 -24.88 5.92
C THR A 152 15.93 -24.76 6.22
N GLU A 153 16.72 -25.77 5.82
CA GLU A 153 18.17 -25.81 5.96
C GLU A 153 18.83 -25.96 4.59
N SER A 154 20.00 -25.35 4.44
CA SER A 154 20.77 -25.45 3.20
C SER A 154 21.14 -26.90 2.88
N PRO A 155 20.90 -27.36 1.64
CA PRO A 155 21.55 -28.56 1.14
C PRO A 155 23.07 -28.45 1.32
N VAL A 156 23.69 -29.54 1.78
CA VAL A 156 25.14 -29.55 2.09
C VAL A 156 25.90 -30.48 1.18
N ARG A 157 27.19 -30.17 0.96
CA ARG A 157 28.15 -31.03 0.27
C ARG A 157 29.35 -31.37 1.18
N ARG A 158 29.74 -32.65 1.19
CA ARG A 158 30.88 -33.18 1.92
C ARG A 158 32.00 -33.64 0.99
N ASP A 159 31.65 -34.38 -0.05
CA ASP A 159 32.61 -35.02 -0.94
C ASP A 159 33.06 -34.08 -2.06
N VAL A 160 34.24 -34.35 -2.62
CA VAL A 160 34.81 -33.57 -3.73
C VAL A 160 33.82 -33.42 -4.88
N GLY A 161 33.71 -32.19 -5.41
CA GLY A 161 32.81 -31.78 -6.48
C GLY A 161 32.06 -30.51 -6.17
N THR A 162 31.08 -30.16 -7.01
CA THR A 162 30.26 -28.96 -6.86
C THR A 162 28.77 -29.30 -6.77
N THR A 163 28.05 -28.62 -5.89
CA THR A 163 26.60 -28.67 -5.78
C THR A 163 26.05 -27.24 -5.86
N LYS A 164 25.15 -26.97 -6.82
CA LYS A 164 24.39 -25.72 -6.87
C LYS A 164 23.27 -25.79 -5.86
N VAL A 165 23.18 -24.80 -4.98
CA VAL A 165 22.12 -24.63 -4.00
C VAL A 165 21.26 -23.46 -4.44
N GLU A 166 19.98 -23.73 -4.73
CA GLU A 166 18.98 -22.71 -5.07
C GLU A 166 18.14 -22.41 -3.83
N PHE A 167 17.84 -21.12 -3.63
CA PHE A 167 17.07 -20.64 -2.47
C PHE A 167 16.09 -19.56 -2.86
N LYS A 168 15.09 -19.38 -2.00
CA LYS A 168 14.03 -18.39 -2.11
C LYS A 168 13.92 -17.61 -0.80
N ALA A 169 13.78 -16.29 -0.88
CA ALA A 169 13.41 -15.43 0.23
C ALA A 169 11.96 -14.98 0.08
N SER A 170 11.21 -15.04 1.18
CA SER A 170 9.82 -14.54 1.26
C SER A 170 9.68 -13.60 2.44
N LEU A 171 9.12 -12.43 2.21
CA LEU A 171 8.88 -11.41 3.24
C LEU A 171 7.51 -10.76 3.02
N TYR A 172 6.75 -10.56 4.12
CA TYR A 172 5.46 -9.90 4.02
C TYR A 172 5.58 -8.53 3.34
N GLY A 173 4.67 -8.26 2.44
CA GLY A 173 4.63 -7.01 1.67
C GLY A 173 5.49 -7.00 0.42
N TYR A 174 6.33 -8.02 0.22
CA TYR A 174 7.24 -8.11 -0.93
C TYR A 174 6.95 -9.34 -1.79
N GLY A 175 7.27 -9.26 -3.08
CA GLY A 175 7.34 -10.41 -3.96
C GLY A 175 8.48 -11.36 -3.55
N ASP A 176 8.36 -12.67 -3.86
CA ASP A 176 9.41 -13.64 -3.57
C ASP A 176 10.69 -13.34 -4.38
N ALA A 177 11.85 -13.40 -3.74
CA ALA A 177 13.16 -13.29 -4.37
C ALA A 177 13.85 -14.65 -4.45
N TYR A 178 14.57 -14.89 -5.55
CA TYR A 178 15.25 -16.15 -5.81
C TYR A 178 16.74 -15.93 -6.03
N GLY A 179 17.56 -16.89 -5.56
CA GLY A 179 19.00 -16.86 -5.73
C GLY A 179 19.59 -18.25 -5.78
N SER A 180 20.89 -18.31 -6.07
CA SER A 180 21.66 -19.55 -6.02
C SER A 180 23.14 -19.29 -5.76
N ALA A 181 23.80 -20.23 -5.10
CA ALA A 181 25.24 -20.22 -4.92
C ALA A 181 25.79 -21.65 -5.00
N ASP A 182 27.07 -21.80 -5.31
CA ASP A 182 27.74 -23.08 -5.43
C ASP A 182 28.49 -23.46 -4.17
N VAL A 183 28.39 -24.74 -3.79
CA VAL A 183 29.25 -25.36 -2.77
C VAL A 183 30.21 -26.27 -3.46
N THR A 184 31.50 -25.90 -3.46
CA THR A 184 32.59 -26.66 -4.11
C THR A 184 33.56 -27.19 -3.07
N ILE A 185 33.77 -28.53 -3.05
CA ILE A 185 34.77 -29.19 -2.28
C ILE A 185 35.90 -29.63 -3.21
N THR A 186 37.11 -29.14 -2.98
CA THR A 186 38.30 -29.50 -3.75
C THR A 186 39.05 -30.65 -3.07
N ALA A 187 39.83 -31.42 -3.84
CA ALA A 187 40.62 -32.49 -3.32
C ALA A 187 41.75 -31.97 -2.39
N LYS A 188 42.02 -32.69 -1.33
CA LYS A 188 43.16 -32.43 -0.47
C LYS A 188 44.39 -33.11 -1.05
N GLU A 189 45.46 -32.36 -1.27
CA GLU A 189 46.76 -32.88 -1.70
C GLU A 189 47.41 -33.75 -0.60
N VAL A 190 47.91 -34.91 -0.98
CA VAL A 190 48.64 -35.80 -0.10
C VAL A 190 50.00 -36.11 -0.72
N SER A 191 51.09 -35.83 -0.03
CA SER A 191 52.43 -36.22 -0.45
C SER A 191 52.85 -37.53 0.24
N ILE A 192 53.40 -38.45 -0.51
CA ILE A 192 54.00 -39.69 0.00
C ILE A 192 55.53 -39.45 0.02
N THR A 193 56.12 -39.46 1.19
CA THR A 193 57.59 -39.37 1.42
C THR A 193 58.16 -40.71 1.71
#